data_360feee42cb9ba7ad14627d32b2aeff9
#
_entry.id   360feee42cb9ba7ad14627d32b2aeff9
#
_cell.length_a   1.000
_cell.length_b   1.000
_cell.length_c   1.000
_cell.angle_alpha   90.00
_cell.angle_beta   90.00
_cell.angle_gamma   90.00
#
_symmetry.space_group_name_H-M   'P 1'
#
loop_
_entity.id
_entity.type
_entity.pdbx_description
1 polymer ?
#
loop_
_entity_poly.entity_id
_entity_poly.type
_entity_poly.pdbx_seq_one_letter_code
_entity_poly.pdbx_strand_id
1 'polypeptide(L)'
;GLTNEFHPTQILADFLTIKEHFGKLAGLKFAYMGDARYNMGNSLMIGCAKMGLHFVACAPKAYWPAPELVEKCKAIAAETGATITLSDDTDAVKDADVVYTDVWVSMGEPVEVWAERIEALAPYQVNTELMAKAKPTAVFMHCLPAYHDHKTAVGKEMGEKFGRDAMEVTDEVFEGPQSIVFDEAENRMHTIKAVMAATLGYVK
;
A
#
# COMPACT_ATOMS: atom_id res chain seq x y z
N GLY A 1 -14.41 1.96 -9.54
CA GLY A 1 -14.99 1.73 -8.26
C GLY A 1 -14.13 0.83 -7.40
N LEU A 2 -14.37 0.88 -6.13
CA LEU A 2 -13.71 -0.01 -5.17
C LEU A 2 -14.73 -0.93 -4.49
N THR A 3 -14.29 -2.09 -4.07
CA THR A 3 -15.00 -3.04 -3.24
C THR A 3 -14.13 -3.41 -2.04
N ASN A 4 -14.62 -4.25 -1.14
CA ASN A 4 -13.78 -4.81 -0.07
C ASN A 4 -12.68 -5.73 -0.61
N GLU A 5 -12.85 -6.30 -1.80
CA GLU A 5 -11.91 -7.24 -2.39
C GLU A 5 -10.86 -6.56 -3.29
N PHE A 6 -11.27 -5.54 -4.05
CA PHE A 6 -10.40 -4.91 -5.06
C PHE A 6 -10.60 -3.40 -5.19
N HIS A 7 -9.51 -2.71 -5.55
CA HIS A 7 -9.48 -1.29 -5.87
C HIS A 7 -8.63 -1.02 -7.13
N PRO A 8 -9.03 -1.51 -8.32
CA PRO A 8 -8.18 -1.48 -9.52
C PRO A 8 -7.81 -0.07 -9.98
N THR A 9 -8.68 0.92 -9.78
CA THR A 9 -8.40 2.30 -10.22
C THR A 9 -7.34 2.99 -9.36
N GLN A 10 -7.14 2.56 -8.11
CA GLN A 10 -6.02 3.02 -7.27
C GLN A 10 -4.70 2.52 -7.85
N ILE A 11 -4.64 1.23 -8.18
CA ILE A 11 -3.41 0.59 -8.67
C ILE A 11 -2.90 1.23 -9.96
N LEU A 12 -3.79 1.73 -10.81
CA LEU A 12 -3.39 2.47 -12.01
C LEU A 12 -2.66 3.76 -11.65
N ALA A 13 -3.13 4.49 -10.65
CA ALA A 13 -2.49 5.72 -10.18
C ALA A 13 -1.14 5.42 -9.51
N ASP A 14 -1.11 4.40 -8.64
CA ASP A 14 0.11 3.97 -7.96
C ASP A 14 1.21 3.64 -8.98
N PHE A 15 0.88 2.85 -10.00
CA PHE A 15 1.85 2.45 -11.01
C PHE A 15 2.23 3.58 -11.97
N LEU A 16 1.33 4.51 -12.26
CA LEU A 16 1.71 5.71 -13.00
C LEU A 16 2.74 6.52 -12.22
N THR A 17 2.47 6.77 -10.93
CA THR A 17 3.35 7.52 -10.03
C THR A 17 4.72 6.85 -9.88
N ILE A 18 4.75 5.53 -9.65
CA ILE A 18 6.00 4.75 -9.58
C ILE A 18 6.76 4.85 -10.91
N LYS A 19 6.08 4.74 -12.05
CA LYS A 19 6.71 4.83 -13.36
C LYS A 19 7.26 6.21 -13.66
N GLU A 20 6.57 7.26 -13.25
CA GLU A 20 7.06 8.65 -13.36
C GLU A 20 8.31 8.88 -12.52
N HIS A 21 8.34 8.33 -11.30
CA HIS A 21 9.46 8.49 -10.38
C HIS A 21 10.69 7.65 -10.78
N PHE A 22 10.50 6.36 -11.12
CA PHE A 22 11.60 5.42 -11.40
C PHE A 22 11.86 5.18 -12.90
N GLY A 23 11.02 5.66 -13.79
CA GLY A 23 11.10 5.40 -15.24
C GLY A 23 10.70 3.99 -15.66
N LYS A 24 10.41 3.09 -14.73
CA LYS A 24 10.07 1.67 -14.97
C LYS A 24 9.17 1.13 -13.87
N LEU A 25 8.62 -0.07 -14.08
CA LEU A 25 7.92 -0.87 -13.07
C LEU A 25 8.63 -2.20 -12.82
N ALA A 26 8.91 -2.95 -13.89
CA ALA A 26 9.48 -4.30 -13.77
C ALA A 26 10.81 -4.31 -13.01
N GLY A 27 10.96 -5.27 -12.12
CA GLY A 27 12.15 -5.48 -11.31
C GLY A 27 12.26 -4.57 -10.08
N LEU A 28 11.31 -3.67 -9.83
CA LEU A 28 11.26 -2.92 -8.57
C LEU A 28 10.70 -3.81 -7.45
N LYS A 29 11.22 -3.64 -6.24
CA LYS A 29 10.69 -4.30 -5.05
C LYS A 29 9.66 -3.41 -4.37
N PHE A 30 8.46 -3.93 -4.21
CA PHE A 30 7.30 -3.27 -3.63
C PHE A 30 6.95 -3.95 -2.30
N ALA A 31 7.11 -3.26 -1.18
CA ALA A 31 6.76 -3.74 0.14
C ALA A 31 5.45 -3.09 0.63
N TYR A 32 4.43 -3.91 0.85
CA TYR A 32 3.17 -3.52 1.46
C TYR A 32 3.20 -3.85 2.95
N MET A 33 3.01 -2.85 3.80
CA MET A 33 3.06 -2.95 5.26
C MET A 33 1.66 -2.87 5.86
N GLY A 34 1.26 -3.87 6.64
CA GLY A 34 -0.04 -3.88 7.32
C GLY A 34 -1.04 -4.91 6.79
N ASP A 35 -2.33 -4.66 6.95
CA ASP A 35 -3.39 -5.62 6.62
C ASP A 35 -3.53 -5.83 5.10
N ALA A 36 -3.03 -6.94 4.60
CA ALA A 36 -3.04 -7.28 3.18
C ALA A 36 -4.25 -8.13 2.73
N ARG A 37 -5.24 -8.37 3.59
CA ARG A 37 -6.40 -9.22 3.30
C ARG A 37 -7.44 -8.59 2.39
N TYR A 38 -7.46 -7.25 2.32
CA TYR A 38 -8.51 -6.47 1.67
C TYR A 38 -8.07 -5.89 0.32
N ASN A 39 -8.89 -4.96 -0.18
CA ASN A 39 -8.81 -4.44 -1.53
C ASN A 39 -7.43 -3.92 -1.96
N MET A 40 -6.72 -3.18 -1.09
CA MET A 40 -5.40 -2.64 -1.45
C MET A 40 -4.35 -3.73 -1.54
N GLY A 41 -4.21 -4.58 -0.51
CA GLY A 41 -3.26 -5.70 -0.53
C GLY A 41 -3.49 -6.64 -1.71
N ASN A 42 -4.74 -7.01 -1.95
CA ASN A 42 -5.13 -7.88 -3.07
C ASN A 42 -4.82 -7.23 -4.44
N SER A 43 -5.21 -5.98 -4.62
CA SER A 43 -5.03 -5.30 -5.91
C SER A 43 -3.58 -5.00 -6.22
N LEU A 44 -2.80 -4.56 -5.22
CA LEU A 44 -1.36 -4.32 -5.37
C LEU A 44 -0.63 -5.62 -5.69
N MET A 45 -0.95 -6.72 -5.02
CA MET A 45 -0.35 -8.03 -5.30
C MET A 45 -0.61 -8.49 -6.74
N ILE A 46 -1.87 -8.38 -7.23
CA ILE A 46 -2.23 -8.71 -8.61
C ILE A 46 -1.51 -7.78 -9.60
N GLY A 47 -1.54 -6.48 -9.31
CA GLY A 47 -0.90 -5.48 -10.17
C GLY A 47 0.61 -5.72 -10.29
N CYS A 48 1.29 -5.92 -9.17
CA CYS A 48 2.72 -6.22 -9.13
C CYS A 48 3.04 -7.51 -9.91
N ALA A 49 2.26 -8.58 -9.71
CA ALA A 49 2.42 -9.82 -10.45
C ALA A 49 2.33 -9.60 -11.98
N LYS A 50 1.35 -8.79 -12.42
CA LYS A 50 1.13 -8.50 -13.86
C LYS A 50 2.21 -7.59 -14.47
N MET A 51 2.73 -6.64 -13.69
CA MET A 51 3.66 -5.62 -14.17
C MET A 51 5.14 -5.94 -13.89
N GLY A 52 5.43 -7.13 -13.37
CA GLY A 52 6.80 -7.59 -13.17
C GLY A 52 7.49 -7.00 -11.92
N LEU A 53 6.74 -6.47 -10.92
CA LEU A 53 7.32 -6.02 -9.65
C LEU A 53 7.43 -7.17 -8.66
N HIS A 54 8.44 -7.13 -7.80
CA HIS A 54 8.62 -8.07 -6.70
C HIS A 54 7.80 -7.60 -5.49
N PHE A 55 6.66 -8.23 -5.25
CA PHE A 55 5.73 -7.85 -4.18
C PHE A 55 6.06 -8.60 -2.87
N VAL A 56 6.05 -7.86 -1.77
CA VAL A 56 6.15 -8.40 -0.41
C VAL A 56 4.97 -7.89 0.40
N ALA A 57 4.10 -8.79 0.88
CA ALA A 57 3.13 -8.46 1.93
C ALA A 57 3.78 -8.71 3.29
N CYS A 58 4.03 -7.65 4.03
CA CYS A 58 4.64 -7.68 5.35
C CYS A 58 3.59 -7.40 6.43
N ALA A 59 3.14 -8.47 7.09
CA ALA A 59 2.08 -8.46 8.07
C ALA A 59 2.11 -9.71 8.94
N PRO A 60 1.44 -9.73 10.11
CA PRO A 60 1.19 -10.99 10.83
C PRO A 60 0.45 -11.98 9.93
N LYS A 61 0.70 -13.27 10.08
CA LYS A 61 0.12 -14.34 9.23
C LYS A 61 -1.40 -14.29 9.10
N ALA A 62 -2.11 -13.87 10.17
CA ALA A 62 -3.55 -13.71 10.16
C ALA A 62 -4.05 -12.56 9.25
N TYR A 63 -3.15 -11.69 8.78
CA TYR A 63 -3.42 -10.52 7.94
C TYR A 63 -2.89 -10.68 6.51
N TRP A 64 -2.50 -11.88 6.12
CA TRP A 64 -2.08 -12.20 4.75
C TRP A 64 -3.27 -12.35 3.80
N PRO A 65 -3.08 -12.11 2.50
CA PRO A 65 -4.11 -12.36 1.48
C PRO A 65 -4.56 -13.82 1.47
N ALA A 66 -5.75 -14.07 0.91
CA ALA A 66 -6.29 -15.41 0.77
C ALA A 66 -5.33 -16.32 -0.04
N PRO A 67 -5.07 -17.56 0.40
CA PRO A 67 -4.11 -18.47 -0.25
C PRO A 67 -4.38 -18.69 -1.74
N GLU A 68 -5.65 -18.79 -2.12
CA GLU A 68 -6.05 -19.01 -3.52
C GLU A 68 -5.66 -17.82 -4.41
N LEU A 69 -5.73 -16.60 -3.88
CA LEU A 69 -5.31 -15.40 -4.59
C LEU A 69 -3.79 -15.33 -4.70
N VAL A 70 -3.09 -15.70 -3.63
CA VAL A 70 -1.61 -15.76 -3.62
C VAL A 70 -1.12 -16.71 -4.69
N GLU A 71 -1.67 -17.93 -4.79
CA GLU A 71 -1.26 -18.91 -5.81
C GLU A 71 -1.56 -18.43 -7.24
N LYS A 72 -2.71 -17.78 -7.46
CA LYS A 72 -3.00 -17.13 -8.76
C LYS A 72 -1.97 -16.06 -9.11
N CYS A 73 -1.60 -15.22 -8.15
CA CYS A 73 -0.60 -14.18 -8.36
C CYS A 73 0.80 -14.75 -8.60
N LYS A 74 1.19 -15.84 -7.93
CA LYS A 74 2.45 -16.55 -8.19
C LYS A 74 2.50 -17.12 -9.61
N ALA A 75 1.39 -17.69 -10.09
CA ALA A 75 1.31 -18.18 -11.47
C ALA A 75 1.50 -17.03 -12.50
N ILE A 76 0.86 -15.89 -12.30
CA ILE A 76 1.05 -14.70 -13.15
C ILE A 76 2.50 -14.20 -13.04
N ALA A 77 3.05 -14.15 -11.83
CA ALA A 77 4.41 -13.69 -11.58
C ALA A 77 5.46 -14.53 -12.30
N ALA A 78 5.24 -15.83 -12.43
CA ALA A 78 6.13 -16.72 -13.18
C ALA A 78 6.24 -16.37 -14.68
N GLU A 79 5.18 -15.77 -15.25
CA GLU A 79 5.17 -15.34 -16.65
C GLU A 79 5.85 -13.98 -16.85
N THR A 80 5.82 -13.12 -15.83
CA THR A 80 6.31 -11.73 -15.92
C THR A 80 7.70 -11.50 -15.33
N GLY A 81 8.23 -12.50 -14.63
CA GLY A 81 9.48 -12.40 -13.87
C GLY A 81 9.32 -11.73 -12.50
N ALA A 82 8.08 -11.45 -12.06
CA ALA A 82 7.78 -10.98 -10.71
C ALA A 82 8.00 -12.07 -9.65
N THR A 83 7.98 -11.67 -8.38
CA THR A 83 7.90 -12.59 -7.23
C THR A 83 6.83 -12.13 -6.27
N ILE A 84 6.15 -13.08 -5.61
CA ILE A 84 5.16 -12.81 -4.57
C ILE A 84 5.65 -13.46 -3.28
N THR A 85 5.88 -12.65 -2.27
CA THR A 85 6.39 -13.06 -0.96
C THR A 85 5.43 -12.61 0.15
N LEU A 86 5.22 -13.45 1.15
CA LEU A 86 4.53 -13.12 2.38
C LEU A 86 5.52 -13.24 3.53
N SER A 87 5.57 -12.25 4.41
CA SER A 87 6.48 -12.24 5.56
C SER A 87 5.82 -11.65 6.78
N ASP A 88 6.09 -12.23 7.93
CA ASP A 88 5.78 -11.68 9.25
C ASP A 88 7.00 -10.98 9.89
N ASP A 89 8.13 -10.95 9.19
CA ASP A 89 9.33 -10.23 9.58
C ASP A 89 9.41 -8.87 8.86
N THR A 90 9.51 -7.79 9.64
CA THR A 90 9.63 -6.42 9.10
C THR A 90 10.93 -6.18 8.31
N ASP A 91 11.95 -7.02 8.48
CA ASP A 91 13.16 -6.98 7.66
C ASP A 91 12.92 -7.34 6.20
N ALA A 92 11.75 -7.89 5.87
CA ALA A 92 11.33 -8.11 4.50
C ALA A 92 11.23 -6.81 3.66
N VAL A 93 11.16 -5.63 4.29
CA VAL A 93 11.23 -4.32 3.64
C VAL A 93 12.63 -3.98 3.11
N LYS A 94 13.65 -4.70 3.56
CA LYS A 94 15.04 -4.46 3.15
C LYS A 94 15.17 -4.41 1.62
N ASP A 95 15.91 -3.41 1.15
CA ASP A 95 16.14 -3.15 -0.28
C ASP A 95 14.86 -2.90 -1.10
N ALA A 96 13.73 -2.54 -0.49
CA ALA A 96 12.54 -2.13 -1.20
C ALA A 96 12.76 -0.79 -1.94
N ASP A 97 12.17 -0.67 -3.13
CA ASP A 97 12.08 0.57 -3.90
C ASP A 97 10.84 1.37 -3.50
N VAL A 98 9.77 0.68 -3.17
CA VAL A 98 8.49 1.26 -2.75
C VAL A 98 8.08 0.65 -1.41
N VAL A 99 7.73 1.50 -0.45
CA VAL A 99 7.08 1.13 0.82
C VAL A 99 5.69 1.71 0.82
N TYR A 100 4.69 0.85 0.93
CA TYR A 100 3.28 1.20 0.85
C TYR A 100 2.53 0.76 2.11
N THR A 101 1.60 1.55 2.58
CA THR A 101 0.67 1.13 3.64
C THR A 101 -0.74 1.68 3.39
N ASP A 102 -1.69 1.17 4.14
CA ASP A 102 -3.08 1.63 4.17
C ASP A 102 -3.55 1.68 5.64
N VAL A 103 -4.65 2.37 5.89
CA VAL A 103 -5.25 2.46 7.22
C VAL A 103 -5.45 1.07 7.84
N TRP A 104 -5.17 0.93 9.12
CA TRP A 104 -5.34 -0.35 9.83
C TRP A 104 -6.80 -0.75 10.01
N VAL A 105 -7.69 0.23 10.02
CA VAL A 105 -9.14 0.03 10.13
C VAL A 105 -9.82 0.78 9.01
N SER A 106 -10.50 0.06 8.14
CA SER A 106 -11.20 0.64 6.99
C SER A 106 -12.40 1.48 7.42
N MET A 107 -12.73 2.50 6.62
CA MET A 107 -13.92 3.31 6.84
C MET A 107 -15.18 2.42 6.89
N GLY A 108 -15.96 2.57 7.98
CA GLY A 108 -17.17 1.79 8.19
C GLY A 108 -17.00 0.52 9.02
N GLU A 109 -15.78 0.13 9.40
CA GLU A 109 -15.56 -0.91 10.39
C GLU A 109 -15.91 -0.41 11.81
N PRO A 110 -16.40 -1.31 12.71
CA PRO A 110 -16.74 -0.92 14.08
C PRO A 110 -15.54 -0.42 14.88
N VAL A 111 -15.77 0.51 15.83
CA VAL A 111 -14.70 1.06 16.68
C VAL A 111 -14.04 -0.01 17.56
N GLU A 112 -14.75 -1.10 17.85
CA GLU A 112 -14.27 -2.22 18.66
C GLU A 112 -13.07 -2.94 18.07
N VAL A 113 -12.92 -2.94 16.73
CA VAL A 113 -11.81 -3.64 16.06
C VAL A 113 -10.47 -2.88 16.18
N TRP A 114 -10.50 -1.59 16.52
CA TRP A 114 -9.28 -0.77 16.59
C TRP A 114 -8.24 -1.31 17.56
N ALA A 115 -8.66 -1.74 18.76
CA ALA A 115 -7.73 -2.24 19.77
C ALA A 115 -6.94 -3.46 19.27
N GLU A 116 -7.64 -4.44 18.69
CA GLU A 116 -7.04 -5.64 18.11
C GLU A 116 -6.09 -5.29 16.95
N ARG A 117 -6.53 -4.39 16.05
CA ARG A 117 -5.74 -3.98 14.89
C ARG A 117 -4.48 -3.24 15.30
N ILE A 118 -4.57 -2.32 16.26
CA ILE A 118 -3.42 -1.58 16.78
C ILE A 118 -2.44 -2.57 17.43
N GLU A 119 -2.89 -3.49 18.27
CA GLU A 119 -2.03 -4.48 18.89
C GLU A 119 -1.28 -5.33 17.86
N ALA A 120 -2.00 -5.82 16.85
CA ALA A 120 -1.42 -6.70 15.83
C ALA A 120 -0.52 -5.96 14.84
N LEU A 121 -0.86 -4.73 14.45
CA LEU A 121 -0.23 -4.03 13.33
C LEU A 121 0.77 -2.94 13.76
N ALA A 122 0.79 -2.54 15.03
CA ALA A 122 1.76 -1.55 15.52
C ALA A 122 3.23 -1.89 15.21
N PRO A 123 3.68 -3.17 15.25
CA PRO A 123 5.04 -3.52 14.84
C PRO A 123 5.33 -3.28 13.35
N TYR A 124 4.29 -3.11 12.54
CA TYR A 124 4.38 -2.90 11.08
C TYR A 124 4.13 -1.45 10.67
N GLN A 125 4.06 -0.53 11.65
CA GLN A 125 3.95 0.90 11.36
C GLN A 125 5.12 1.37 10.50
N VAL A 126 4.81 2.14 9.46
CA VAL A 126 5.85 2.76 8.64
C VAL A 126 6.37 4.00 9.36
N ASN A 127 7.57 3.90 9.84
CA ASN A 127 8.31 4.95 10.54
C ASN A 127 9.71 5.12 9.93
N THR A 128 10.47 6.06 10.42
CA THR A 128 11.82 6.36 9.92
C THR A 128 12.78 5.19 10.04
N GLU A 129 12.67 4.36 11.09
CA GLU A 129 13.50 3.16 11.29
C GLU A 129 13.19 2.10 10.24
N LEU A 130 11.92 1.90 9.92
CA LEU A 130 11.48 0.97 8.90
C LEU A 130 11.90 1.45 7.51
N MET A 131 11.72 2.74 7.20
CA MET A 131 12.17 3.35 5.95
C MET A 131 13.69 3.26 5.76
N ALA A 132 14.46 3.37 6.82
CA ALA A 132 15.92 3.23 6.78
C ALA A 132 16.40 1.82 6.38
N LYS A 133 15.55 0.79 6.49
CA LYS A 133 15.85 -0.58 6.02
C LYS A 133 15.66 -0.72 4.50
N ALA A 134 14.80 0.10 3.91
CA ALA A 134 14.59 0.15 2.46
C ALA A 134 15.78 0.82 1.76
N LYS A 135 15.75 0.91 0.44
CA LYS A 135 16.79 1.65 -0.30
C LYS A 135 16.78 3.13 0.08
N PRO A 136 17.93 3.81 0.07
CA PRO A 136 17.97 5.28 0.27
C PRO A 136 17.13 6.07 -0.73
N THR A 137 16.87 5.49 -1.90
CA THR A 137 16.01 6.05 -2.97
C THR A 137 14.58 5.54 -2.90
N ALA A 138 14.21 4.79 -1.86
CA ALA A 138 12.85 4.28 -1.71
C ALA A 138 11.85 5.43 -1.54
N VAL A 139 10.66 5.22 -2.07
CA VAL A 139 9.53 6.13 -1.88
C VAL A 139 8.50 5.53 -0.96
N PHE A 140 7.81 6.41 -0.21
CA PHE A 140 6.64 6.08 0.59
C PHE A 140 5.36 6.44 -0.18
N MET A 141 4.37 5.55 -0.15
CA MET A 141 3.07 5.70 -0.81
C MET A 141 1.92 5.27 0.10
N HIS A 142 0.74 5.85 -0.11
CA HIS A 142 -0.49 5.60 0.64
C HIS A 142 -1.72 6.06 -0.13
N CYS A 143 -2.74 5.20 -0.24
CA CYS A 143 -3.96 5.49 -1.03
C CYS A 143 -4.87 6.59 -0.47
N LEU A 144 -4.58 7.10 0.74
CA LEU A 144 -5.36 8.07 1.49
C LEU A 144 -6.84 7.64 1.73
N PRO A 145 -7.45 8.04 2.86
CA PRO A 145 -6.87 8.88 3.94
C PRO A 145 -5.80 8.17 4.76
N ALA A 146 -4.94 8.91 5.46
CA ALA A 146 -3.93 8.41 6.38
C ALA A 146 -4.15 8.99 7.79
N TYR A 147 -3.77 8.22 8.83
CA TYR A 147 -3.87 8.65 10.22
C TYR A 147 -2.46 8.84 10.81
N HIS A 148 -1.69 9.77 10.24
CA HIS A 148 -0.32 10.07 10.61
C HIS A 148 -0.21 11.17 11.68
N ASP A 149 -1.32 11.87 11.97
CA ASP A 149 -1.40 12.96 12.95
C ASP A 149 -2.82 13.11 13.54
N HIS A 150 -3.05 14.16 14.34
CA HIS A 150 -4.33 14.46 14.95
C HIS A 150 -5.15 15.53 14.21
N LYS A 151 -4.82 15.88 12.97
CA LYS A 151 -5.54 16.91 12.20
C LYS A 151 -6.88 16.40 11.64
N THR A 152 -7.01 15.10 11.40
CA THR A 152 -8.30 14.50 11.02
C THR A 152 -9.15 14.19 12.24
N ALA A 153 -10.48 14.21 12.11
CA ALA A 153 -11.39 13.89 13.22
C ALA A 153 -11.14 12.47 13.77
N VAL A 154 -11.01 11.48 12.89
CA VAL A 154 -10.76 10.08 13.27
C VAL A 154 -9.35 9.91 13.86
N GLY A 155 -8.32 10.50 13.25
CA GLY A 155 -6.95 10.46 13.76
C GLY A 155 -6.85 11.02 15.18
N LYS A 156 -7.52 12.15 15.44
CA LYS A 156 -7.59 12.75 16.77
C LYS A 156 -8.34 11.86 17.78
N GLU A 157 -9.55 11.43 17.44
CA GLU A 157 -10.39 10.61 18.32
C GLU A 157 -9.68 9.30 18.70
N MET A 158 -9.15 8.59 17.71
CA MET A 158 -8.49 7.30 17.94
C MET A 158 -7.12 7.47 18.57
N GLY A 159 -6.38 8.54 18.20
CA GLY A 159 -5.11 8.88 18.83
C GLY A 159 -5.26 9.16 20.34
N GLU A 160 -6.22 9.99 20.71
CA GLU A 160 -6.54 10.27 22.13
C GLU A 160 -7.01 9.02 22.87
N LYS A 161 -7.86 8.20 22.25
CA LYS A 161 -8.41 6.97 22.85
C LYS A 161 -7.35 5.91 23.11
N PHE A 162 -6.38 5.74 22.20
CA PHE A 162 -5.37 4.69 22.28
C PHE A 162 -3.98 5.21 22.67
N GLY A 163 -3.84 6.51 22.97
CA GLY A 163 -2.57 7.11 23.41
C GLY A 163 -1.48 7.05 22.34
N ARG A 164 -1.84 7.30 21.08
CA ARG A 164 -0.92 7.26 19.93
C ARG A 164 -0.99 8.54 19.13
N ASP A 165 0.17 9.05 18.71
CA ASP A 165 0.24 10.25 17.86
C ASP A 165 0.00 9.92 16.38
N ALA A 166 0.30 8.69 15.97
CA ALA A 166 0.12 8.18 14.62
C ALA A 166 -0.26 6.71 14.61
N MET A 167 -0.96 6.25 13.56
CA MET A 167 -1.38 4.85 13.39
C MET A 167 -0.44 4.13 12.41
N GLU A 168 -0.84 3.94 11.17
CA GLU A 168 -0.14 3.11 10.16
C GLU A 168 1.18 3.72 9.67
N VAL A 169 1.33 5.03 9.75
CA VAL A 169 2.52 5.77 9.33
C VAL A 169 2.76 6.97 10.26
N THR A 170 4.02 7.29 10.52
CA THR A 170 4.38 8.48 11.30
C THR A 170 4.39 9.74 10.44
N ASP A 171 4.17 10.92 11.08
CA ASP A 171 4.12 12.21 10.40
C ASP A 171 5.44 12.53 9.68
N GLU A 172 6.59 12.16 10.28
CA GLU A 172 7.92 12.37 9.68
C GLU A 172 8.11 11.61 8.35
N VAL A 173 7.49 10.44 8.21
CA VAL A 173 7.52 9.69 6.95
C VAL A 173 6.50 10.24 5.98
N PHE A 174 5.28 10.50 6.44
CA PHE A 174 4.18 10.97 5.60
C PHE A 174 4.47 12.33 4.94
N GLU A 175 5.01 13.27 5.71
CA GLU A 175 5.40 14.62 5.24
C GLU A 175 6.89 14.69 4.81
N GLY A 176 7.59 13.57 4.88
CA GLY A 176 9.03 13.47 4.60
C GLY A 176 9.37 13.52 3.12
N PRO A 177 10.65 13.70 2.77
CA PRO A 177 11.11 13.88 1.39
C PRO A 177 11.00 12.61 0.52
N GLN A 178 10.78 11.45 1.12
CA GLN A 178 10.54 10.19 0.39
C GLN A 178 9.06 9.94 0.12
N SER A 179 8.16 10.76 0.66
CA SER A 179 6.72 10.64 0.44
C SER A 179 6.32 11.21 -0.92
N ILE A 180 5.60 10.40 -1.70
CA ILE A 180 5.02 10.80 -2.99
C ILE A 180 3.49 10.62 -3.01
N VAL A 181 2.88 10.64 -1.82
CA VAL A 181 1.44 10.40 -1.64
C VAL A 181 0.55 11.43 -2.35
N PHE A 182 1.01 12.68 -2.47
CA PHE A 182 0.23 13.73 -3.14
C PHE A 182 0.31 13.62 -4.66
N ASP A 183 1.44 13.22 -5.22
CA ASP A 183 1.58 12.89 -6.65
C ASP A 183 0.72 11.66 -7.00
N GLU A 184 0.71 10.66 -6.11
CA GLU A 184 -0.17 9.50 -6.21
C GLU A 184 -1.65 9.90 -6.22
N ALA A 185 -2.06 10.79 -5.32
CA ALA A 185 -3.44 11.28 -5.24
C ALA A 185 -3.83 12.08 -6.49
N GLU A 186 -2.95 12.92 -7.03
CA GLU A 186 -3.18 13.65 -8.29
C GLU A 186 -3.34 12.67 -9.46
N ASN A 187 -2.52 11.65 -9.54
CA ASN A 187 -2.56 10.64 -10.60
C ASN A 187 -3.86 9.83 -10.63
N ARG A 188 -4.65 9.83 -9.55
CA ARG A 188 -6.03 9.29 -9.57
C ARG A 188 -6.90 9.98 -10.61
N MET A 189 -6.82 11.30 -10.72
CA MET A 189 -7.56 12.07 -11.72
C MET A 189 -7.13 11.68 -13.14
N HIS A 190 -5.83 11.60 -13.38
CA HIS A 190 -5.28 11.31 -14.71
C HIS A 190 -5.62 9.91 -15.18
N THR A 191 -5.46 8.90 -14.32
CA THR A 191 -5.73 7.50 -14.67
C THR A 191 -7.23 7.21 -14.83
N ILE A 192 -8.09 7.77 -13.99
CA ILE A 192 -9.55 7.64 -14.14
C ILE A 192 -10.01 8.29 -15.45
N LYS A 193 -9.48 9.47 -15.78
CA LYS A 193 -9.75 10.14 -17.06
C LYS A 193 -9.30 9.28 -18.25
N ALA A 194 -8.14 8.65 -18.16
CA ALA A 194 -7.64 7.74 -19.18
C ALA A 194 -8.54 6.50 -19.36
N VAL A 195 -9.01 5.89 -18.25
CA VAL A 195 -9.98 4.78 -18.30
C VAL A 195 -11.28 5.20 -18.98
N MET A 196 -11.81 6.38 -18.63
CA MET A 196 -13.02 6.91 -19.27
C MET A 196 -12.81 7.11 -20.78
N ALA A 197 -11.71 7.74 -21.17
CA ALA A 197 -11.39 7.96 -22.58
C ALA A 197 -11.27 6.65 -23.35
N ALA A 198 -10.57 5.65 -22.79
CA ALA A 198 -10.39 4.34 -23.42
C ALA A 198 -11.73 3.59 -23.57
N THR A 199 -12.57 3.60 -22.53
CA THR A 199 -13.87 2.90 -22.57
C THR A 199 -14.89 3.55 -23.50
N LEU A 200 -14.75 4.85 -23.77
CA LEU A 200 -15.57 5.60 -24.72
C LEU A 200 -15.01 5.56 -26.16
N GLY A 201 -13.87 4.89 -26.39
CA GLY A 201 -13.28 4.72 -27.71
C GLY A 201 -12.46 5.92 -28.21
N TYR A 202 -12.10 6.86 -27.35
CA TYR A 202 -11.24 8.01 -27.70
C TYR A 202 -9.75 7.67 -27.76
N VAL A 203 -9.35 6.50 -27.25
CA VAL A 203 -7.98 5.98 -27.31
C VAL A 203 -8.00 4.64 -28.02
N LYS A 204 -7.12 4.47 -29.03
CA LYS A 204 -6.93 3.22 -29.77
C LYS A 204 -5.72 2.46 -29.27
#